data_8c9a71ccbeaea221bc1de383881192b8
#
_entry.id   8c9a71ccbeaea221bc1de383881192b8
#
_cell.length_a   1.000
_cell.length_b   1.000
_cell.length_c   1.000
_cell.angle_alpha   90.00
_cell.angle_beta   90.00
_cell.angle_gamma   90.00
#
_symmetry.space_group_name_H-M   'P 1'
#
loop_
_entity.id
_entity.type
_entity.pdbx_description
1 polymer ?
#
loop_
_entity_poly.entity_id
_entity_poly.type
_entity_poly.pdbx_seq_one_letter_code
_entity_poly.pdbx_strand_id
1 'polypeptide(L)' 'LEKKLNVYIGGELECEEISGCSLIVSTYDVEDKPLGRIAVLGPRSMNYSQVIPTIEYVSGLLSKALENL' A
#
# COMPACT_ATOMS: atom_id res chain seq x y z
N LEU A 1 -0.96 -10.08 14.41
CA LEU A 1 -0.06 -9.10 13.81
C LEU A 1 -0.65 -8.58 12.51
N GLU A 2 -0.72 -7.31 12.38
CA GLU A 2 -1.18 -6.69 11.14
C GLU A 2 -0.12 -6.83 10.06
N LYS A 3 -0.57 -7.15 8.86
CA LYS A 3 0.34 -7.19 7.72
C LYS A 3 0.62 -5.76 7.26
N LYS A 4 1.88 -5.49 6.94
CA LYS A 4 2.25 -4.17 6.45
C LYS A 4 1.72 -3.89 5.05
N LEU A 5 1.51 -4.93 4.26
CA LEU A 5 0.98 -4.80 2.91
C LEU A 5 -0.35 -5.52 2.79
N ASN A 6 -1.35 -4.82 2.30
CA ASN A 6 -2.67 -5.38 2.06
C ASN A 6 -3.11 -5.06 0.63
N VAL A 7 -3.71 -6.04 -0.03
CA VAL A 7 -4.22 -5.88 -1.38
C VAL A 7 -5.72 -6.14 -1.36
N TYR A 8 -6.50 -5.18 -1.84
CA TYR A 8 -7.95 -5.29 -1.93
C TYR A 8 -8.34 -5.22 -3.39
N ILE A 9 -9.03 -6.23 -3.88
CA ILE A 9 -9.39 -6.33 -5.29
C ILE A 9 -10.90 -6.16 -5.45
N GLY A 10 -11.27 -5.25 -6.32
CA GLY A 10 -12.61 -5.06 -6.84
C GLY A 10 -13.75 -5.24 -5.85
N GLY A 11 -14.36 -6.41 -5.87
CA GLY A 11 -15.54 -6.70 -5.06
C GLY A 11 -15.33 -6.68 -3.55
N GLU A 12 -14.09 -6.64 -3.08
CA GLU A 12 -13.79 -6.52 -1.66
C GLU A 12 -13.97 -5.09 -1.15
N LEU A 13 -14.01 -4.15 -2.08
CA LEU A 13 -14.25 -2.75 -1.76
C LEU A 13 -15.75 -2.51 -1.86
N GLU A 14 -16.38 -2.12 -0.79
CA GLU A 14 -17.84 -1.97 -0.73
C GLU A 14 -18.34 -0.72 -1.46
N CYS A 15 -17.67 -0.32 -2.52
CA CYS A 15 -18.03 0.84 -3.30
C CYS A 15 -18.15 0.46 -4.77
N GLU A 16 -19.34 0.56 -5.33
CA GLU A 16 -19.59 0.19 -6.72
C GLU A 16 -18.74 0.99 -7.70
N GLU A 17 -18.46 2.24 -7.34
CA GLU A 17 -17.72 3.15 -8.22
C GLU A 17 -16.28 2.66 -8.44
N ILE A 18 -15.74 1.89 -7.51
CA ILE A 18 -14.38 1.39 -7.61
C ILE A 18 -14.32 -0.14 -7.72
N SER A 19 -15.43 -0.78 -8.08
CA SER A 19 -15.48 -2.23 -8.22
C SER A 19 -14.55 -2.76 -9.31
N GLY A 20 -14.21 -1.95 -10.30
CA GLY A 20 -13.27 -2.31 -11.35
C GLY A 20 -11.81 -2.02 -11.01
N CYS A 21 -11.53 -1.63 -9.77
CA CYS A 21 -10.21 -1.21 -9.34
C CYS A 21 -9.65 -2.13 -8.27
N SER A 22 -8.35 -1.96 -8.01
CA SER A 22 -7.67 -2.60 -6.89
C SER A 22 -7.01 -1.53 -6.04
N LEU A 23 -6.90 -1.79 -4.76
CA LEU A 23 -6.24 -0.91 -3.82
C LEU A 23 -5.12 -1.67 -3.13
N ILE A 24 -3.91 -1.13 -3.18
CA ILE A 24 -2.77 -1.70 -2.46
C ILE A 24 -2.38 -0.70 -1.38
N VAL A 25 -2.37 -1.15 -0.15
CA VAL A 25 -2.05 -0.31 1.01
C VAL A 25 -0.82 -0.86 1.70
N SER A 26 0.16 0.00 1.91
CA SER A 26 1.37 -0.36 2.63
C SER A 26 1.53 0.58 3.83
N THR A 27 1.82 0.00 4.99
CA THR A 27 2.07 0.77 6.21
C THR A 27 3.58 1.01 6.33
N TYR A 28 3.97 2.22 6.62
CA TYR A 28 5.37 2.53 6.90
C TYR A 28 5.56 2.85 8.37
N ASP A 29 6.70 2.39 8.90
CA ASP A 29 7.04 2.51 10.31
C ASP A 29 8.19 3.47 10.53
N VAL A 30 8.21 4.06 11.72
CA VAL A 30 9.38 4.80 12.22
C VAL A 30 9.68 4.24 13.60
N GLU A 31 10.90 3.73 13.78
CA GLU A 31 11.34 3.14 15.05
C GLU A 31 10.38 2.05 15.55
N ASP A 32 9.98 1.16 14.64
CA ASP A 32 9.09 0.02 14.89
C ASP A 32 7.66 0.41 15.28
N LYS A 33 7.29 1.65 15.07
CA LYS A 33 5.91 2.11 15.30
C LYS A 33 5.26 2.48 13.99
N PRO A 34 4.05 1.99 13.71
CA PRO A 34 3.36 2.38 12.49
C PRO A 34 3.05 3.86 12.53
N LEU A 35 3.50 4.58 11.51
CA LEU A 35 3.32 6.02 11.42
C LEU A 35 2.27 6.42 10.41
N GLY A 36 2.20 5.73 9.29
CA GLY A 36 1.26 6.09 8.24
C GLY A 36 1.12 5.01 7.20
N ARG A 37 0.35 5.31 6.18
CA ARG A 37 0.05 4.37 5.10
C ARG A 37 0.19 5.03 3.75
N ILE A 38 0.62 4.23 2.77
CA ILE A 38 0.64 4.62 1.38
C ILE A 38 -0.37 3.72 0.66
N ALA A 39 -1.16 4.31 -0.22
CA ALA A 39 -2.13 3.54 -0.99
C ALA A 39 -1.99 3.84 -2.47
N VAL A 40 -2.13 2.82 -3.28
CA VAL A 40 -2.16 2.94 -4.73
C VAL A 40 -3.47 2.36 -5.23
N LEU A 41 -4.21 3.16 -5.97
CA LEU A 41 -5.46 2.73 -6.59
C LEU A 41 -5.21 2.55 -8.08
N GLY A 42 -5.55 1.39 -8.60
CA GLY A 42 -5.35 1.09 -10.01
C GLY A 42 -6.37 0.09 -10.52
N PRO A 43 -6.29 -0.28 -11.81
CA PRO A 43 -7.21 -1.25 -12.37
C PRO A 43 -7.02 -2.63 -11.77
N ARG A 44 -8.08 -3.45 -11.78
CA ARG A 44 -7.99 -4.82 -11.26
C ARG A 44 -6.93 -5.64 -11.97
N SER A 45 -6.61 -5.28 -13.20
CA SER A 45 -5.60 -5.97 -14.02
C SER A 45 -4.20 -5.36 -13.90
N MET A 46 -3.96 -4.51 -12.88
CA MET A 46 -2.64 -3.91 -12.74
C MET A 46 -1.55 -4.98 -12.54
N ASN A 47 -0.34 -4.63 -12.93
CA ASN A 47 0.80 -5.53 -12.81
C ASN A 47 1.31 -5.54 -11.37
N TYR A 48 0.73 -6.40 -10.56
CA TYR A 48 1.06 -6.48 -9.13
C TYR A 48 2.52 -6.86 -8.87
N SER A 49 3.10 -7.65 -9.75
CA SER A 49 4.50 -8.07 -9.58
C SER A 49 5.49 -6.92 -9.68
N GLN A 50 5.10 -5.82 -10.29
CA GLN A 50 5.91 -4.60 -10.36
C GLN A 50 5.46 -3.55 -9.35
N VAL A 51 4.16 -3.43 -9.14
CA VAL A 51 3.60 -2.40 -8.28
C VAL A 51 3.91 -2.66 -6.80
N ILE A 52 3.77 -3.91 -6.37
CA ILE A 52 3.99 -4.25 -4.96
C ILE A 52 5.42 -3.96 -4.52
N PRO A 53 6.47 -4.42 -5.24
CA PRO A 53 7.84 -4.06 -4.84
C PRO A 53 8.10 -2.56 -4.86
N THR A 54 7.49 -1.83 -5.79
CA THR A 54 7.64 -0.39 -5.87
C THR A 54 7.07 0.29 -4.62
N ILE A 55 5.88 -0.14 -4.19
CA ILE A 55 5.25 0.41 -3.00
C ILE A 55 6.08 0.10 -1.76
N GLU A 56 6.60 -1.12 -1.65
CA GLU A 56 7.44 -1.50 -0.53
C GLU A 56 8.73 -0.68 -0.48
N TYR A 57 9.31 -0.41 -1.65
CA TYR A 57 10.50 0.41 -1.75
C TYR A 57 10.22 1.84 -1.29
N VAL A 58 9.13 2.44 -1.77
CA VAL A 58 8.75 3.79 -1.38
C VAL A 58 8.44 3.87 0.12
N SER A 59 7.77 2.86 0.66
CA SER A 59 7.50 2.79 2.11
C SER A 59 8.80 2.77 2.91
N GLY A 60 9.78 2.02 2.44
CA GLY A 60 11.09 1.96 3.07
C GLY A 60 11.82 3.30 3.03
N LEU A 61 11.73 4.00 1.89
CA LEU A 61 12.33 5.33 1.76
C LEU A 61 11.68 6.34 2.71
N LEU A 62 10.36 6.28 2.84
CA LEU A 62 9.65 7.16 3.77
C LEU A 62 10.05 6.89 5.22
N SER A 63 10.14 5.63 5.60
CA SER A 63 10.57 5.26 6.94
C SER A 63 11.96 5.83 7.25
N LYS A 64 12.89 5.68 6.31
CA LYS A 64 14.23 6.22 6.47
C LYS A 64 14.25 7.74 6.55
N ALA A 65 13.51 8.40 5.69
CA ALA A 65 13.46 9.86 5.66
C ALA A 65 12.92 10.41 6.97
N LEU A 66 11.90 9.77 7.51
CA LEU A 66 11.27 10.23 8.75
C LEU A 66 12.13 9.93 9.98
N GLU A 67 12.92 8.86 9.94
CA GLU A 67 13.87 8.56 11.03
C GLU A 67 14.96 9.61 11.14
N ASN A 68 15.27 10.30 10.05
CA ASN A 68 16.32 11.28 10.01
C ASN A 68 15.85 12.73 10.27
N LEU A 69 14.61 12.90 10.64
CA LEU A 69 14.07 14.22 10.97
C LEU A 69 14.41 14.65 12.43
#